data_cb6b412aacb3ef3164eacd449c0d0e3e
#
_entry.id   cb6b412aacb3ef3164eacd449c0d0e3e
#
_cell.length_a   1.000
_cell.length_b   1.000
_cell.length_c   1.000
_cell.angle_alpha   90.00
_cell.angle_beta   90.00
_cell.angle_gamma   90.00
#
_symmetry.space_group_name_H-M   'P 1'
#
loop_
_entity.id
_entity.type
_entity.pdbx_description
1 polymer ?
#
loop_
_entity_poly.entity_id
_entity_poly.type
_entity_poly.pdbx_seq_one_letter_code
_entity_poly.pdbx_strand_id
1 'polypeptide(L)'
;MRTALVFLALLLSACGNTTGDGRRTAKIDKSYAARDACLARNASADDISNSDTDTIARAVAMACAPETEKLVEATNRDGDAKVAAAVRADSEFRARGYVLKARGQLIF
;
A
#
# COMPACT_ATOMS: atom_id res chain seq x y z
N MET A 1 18.78 -52.17 17.54
CA MET A 1 19.00 -50.72 17.55
C MET A 1 19.05 -50.15 16.16
N ARG A 2 18.03 -50.41 15.33
CA ARG A 2 17.97 -49.87 13.96
C ARG A 2 16.58 -49.33 13.59
N THR A 3 15.77 -48.99 14.58
CA THR A 3 14.36 -48.58 14.35
C THR A 3 14.04 -47.17 14.84
N ALA A 4 15.04 -46.37 15.22
CA ALA A 4 14.81 -45.02 15.77
C ALA A 4 15.05 -43.86 14.77
N LEU A 5 15.33 -44.13 13.49
CA LEU A 5 15.74 -43.08 12.53
C LEU A 5 14.70 -42.78 11.44
N VAL A 6 13.52 -43.34 11.54
CA VAL A 6 12.48 -43.14 10.47
C VAL A 6 11.41 -42.12 10.88
N PHE A 7 11.36 -41.64 12.10
CA PHE A 7 10.29 -40.76 12.56
C PHE A 7 10.60 -39.27 12.50
N LEU A 8 11.78 -38.85 12.04
CA LEU A 8 12.14 -37.44 12.02
C LEU A 8 11.94 -36.75 10.66
N ALA A 9 11.49 -37.47 9.65
CA ALA A 9 11.36 -36.91 8.30
C ALA A 9 9.94 -36.44 7.94
N LEU A 10 8.98 -36.53 8.84
CA LEU A 10 7.57 -36.25 8.55
C LEU A 10 7.03 -34.93 9.13
N LEU A 11 7.87 -34.09 9.72
CA LEU A 11 7.43 -32.84 10.32
C LEU A 11 7.77 -31.57 9.52
N LEU A 12 8.28 -31.72 8.30
CA LEU A 12 8.68 -30.56 7.48
C LEU A 12 7.72 -30.23 6.34
N SER A 13 6.56 -30.86 6.29
CA SER A 13 5.62 -30.61 5.20
C SER A 13 4.43 -29.72 5.57
N ALA A 14 4.44 -29.09 6.74
CA ALA A 14 3.32 -28.26 7.20
C ALA A 14 3.48 -26.75 6.96
N CYS A 15 4.57 -26.30 6.32
CA CYS A 15 4.82 -24.88 6.06
C CYS A 15 4.70 -24.51 4.57
N GLY A 16 3.85 -25.15 3.84
CA GLY A 16 3.79 -24.85 2.44
C GLY A 16 2.44 -25.03 1.86
N ASN A 17 1.55 -24.03 1.94
CA ASN A 17 0.66 -23.89 0.82
C ASN A 17 -0.35 -22.79 1.00
N THR A 18 0.13 -21.61 0.71
CA THR A 18 -0.74 -20.50 0.39
C THR A 18 -0.22 -19.80 -0.85
N THR A 19 0.12 -20.57 -1.90
CA THR A 19 0.63 -19.97 -3.15
C THR A 19 -0.39 -18.98 -3.76
N GLY A 20 -1.70 -19.20 -3.60
CA GLY A 20 -2.74 -18.25 -3.99
C GLY A 20 -2.74 -17.00 -3.12
N ASP A 21 -2.67 -17.15 -1.80
CA ASP A 21 -2.64 -16.04 -0.85
C ASP A 21 -1.33 -15.25 -0.93
N GLY A 22 -0.20 -15.93 -1.17
CA GLY A 22 1.09 -15.28 -1.34
C GLY A 22 1.14 -14.37 -2.58
N ARG A 23 0.57 -14.81 -3.70
CA ARG A 23 0.48 -13.99 -4.93
C ARG A 23 -0.43 -12.79 -4.75
N ARG A 24 -1.56 -12.97 -4.06
CA ARG A 24 -2.49 -11.89 -3.76
C ARG A 24 -1.84 -10.85 -2.86
N THR A 25 -1.19 -11.28 -1.79
CA THR A 25 -0.47 -10.40 -0.87
C THR A 25 0.62 -9.61 -1.59
N ALA A 26 1.42 -10.27 -2.46
CA ALA A 26 2.45 -9.60 -3.24
C ALA A 26 1.87 -8.56 -4.19
N LYS A 27 0.72 -8.83 -4.82
CA LYS A 27 0.02 -7.88 -5.70
C LYS A 27 -0.49 -6.67 -4.90
N ILE A 28 -1.06 -6.90 -3.73
CA ILE A 28 -1.53 -5.84 -2.83
C ILE A 28 -0.35 -4.97 -2.39
N ASP A 29 0.73 -5.57 -1.93
CA ASP A 29 1.94 -4.85 -1.48
C ASP A 29 2.54 -4.01 -2.61
N LYS A 30 2.60 -4.55 -3.81
CA LYS A 30 3.06 -3.82 -5.00
C LYS A 30 2.17 -2.63 -5.32
N SER A 31 0.85 -2.78 -5.18
CA SER A 31 -0.11 -1.71 -5.43
C SER A 31 0.01 -0.60 -4.38
N TYR A 32 0.21 -0.95 -3.11
CA TYR A 32 0.51 0.03 -2.05
C TYR A 32 1.80 0.80 -2.34
N ALA A 33 2.86 0.09 -2.67
CA ALA A 33 4.15 0.71 -2.96
C ALA A 33 4.08 1.66 -4.16
N ALA A 34 3.38 1.29 -5.21
CA ALA A 34 3.18 2.12 -6.41
C ALA A 34 2.40 3.40 -6.08
N ARG A 35 1.31 3.28 -5.31
CA ARG A 35 0.54 4.44 -4.87
C ARG A 35 1.39 5.37 -4.01
N ASP A 36 2.04 4.84 -2.99
CA ASP A 36 2.84 5.65 -2.06
C ASP A 36 4.00 6.34 -2.76
N ALA A 37 4.67 5.66 -3.69
CA ALA A 37 5.72 6.26 -4.50
C ALA A 37 5.22 7.41 -5.38
N CYS A 38 4.03 7.26 -5.96
CA CYS A 38 3.37 8.33 -6.72
C CYS A 38 3.06 9.54 -5.83
N LEU A 39 2.46 9.32 -4.67
CA LEU A 39 2.14 10.39 -3.71
C LEU A 39 3.39 11.13 -3.28
N ALA A 40 4.45 10.41 -2.93
CA ALA A 40 5.70 10.99 -2.49
C ALA A 40 6.36 11.86 -3.58
N ARG A 41 6.39 11.37 -4.84
CA ARG A 41 6.94 12.13 -5.97
C ARG A 41 6.16 13.42 -6.22
N ASN A 42 4.85 13.36 -6.20
CA ASN A 42 4.01 14.53 -6.46
C ASN A 42 4.05 15.52 -5.30
N ALA A 43 4.17 15.04 -4.07
CA ALA A 43 4.31 15.89 -2.89
C ALA A 43 5.66 16.62 -2.82
N SER A 44 6.68 16.13 -3.51
CA SER A 44 8.03 16.72 -3.55
C SER A 44 8.21 17.75 -4.66
N ALA A 45 7.18 18.03 -5.46
CA ALA A 45 7.25 19.01 -6.53
C ALA A 45 7.42 20.44 -5.98
N ASP A 46 8.20 21.27 -6.69
CA ASP A 46 8.64 22.59 -6.20
C ASP A 46 7.53 23.63 -6.00
N ASP A 47 6.35 23.42 -6.60
CA ASP A 47 5.23 24.37 -6.53
C ASP A 47 4.40 24.30 -5.24
N ILE A 48 4.84 23.53 -4.27
CA ILE A 48 4.09 23.27 -3.02
C ILE A 48 4.15 24.46 -2.05
N SER A 49 5.01 25.46 -2.26
CA SER A 49 5.40 26.42 -1.24
C SER A 49 4.32 27.40 -0.79
N ASN A 50 3.28 27.66 -1.59
CA ASN A 50 2.35 28.78 -1.37
C ASN A 50 0.89 28.39 -1.13
N SER A 51 0.54 27.10 -1.19
CA SER A 51 -0.84 26.64 -1.03
C SER A 51 -1.02 25.92 0.30
N ASP A 52 -2.26 25.91 0.74
CA ASP A 52 -2.71 25.15 1.90
C ASP A 52 -2.41 23.65 1.75
N THR A 53 -1.97 23.02 2.84
CA THR A 53 -1.59 21.61 2.87
C THR A 53 -2.72 20.68 2.37
N ASP A 54 -3.96 20.95 2.80
CA ASP A 54 -5.10 20.11 2.41
C ASP A 54 -5.42 20.25 0.92
N THR A 55 -5.30 21.44 0.37
CA THR A 55 -5.49 21.71 -1.07
C THR A 55 -4.45 20.96 -1.90
N ILE A 56 -3.19 21.03 -1.49
CA ILE A 56 -2.10 20.31 -2.19
C ILE A 56 -2.28 18.80 -2.04
N ALA A 57 -2.65 18.32 -0.86
CA ALA A 57 -2.87 16.88 -0.62
C ALA A 57 -3.95 16.31 -1.55
N ARG A 58 -5.04 17.05 -1.76
CA ARG A 58 -6.07 16.64 -2.72
C ARG A 58 -5.55 16.60 -4.14
N ALA A 59 -4.79 17.61 -4.55
CA ALA A 59 -4.20 17.67 -5.89
C ALA A 59 -3.22 16.50 -6.09
N VAL A 60 -2.39 16.19 -5.11
CA VAL A 60 -1.47 15.05 -5.13
C VAL A 60 -2.24 13.73 -5.23
N ALA A 61 -3.27 13.56 -4.40
CA ALA A 61 -4.12 12.37 -4.46
C ALA A 61 -4.81 12.21 -5.81
N MET A 62 -5.30 13.29 -6.40
CA MET A 62 -5.91 13.27 -7.73
C MET A 62 -4.89 12.91 -8.82
N ALA A 63 -3.66 13.41 -8.74
CA ALA A 63 -2.59 13.05 -9.67
C ALA A 63 -2.25 11.56 -9.61
N CYS A 64 -2.45 10.92 -8.46
CA CYS A 64 -2.20 9.50 -8.22
C CYS A 64 -3.47 8.64 -8.24
N ALA A 65 -4.57 9.14 -8.79
CA ALA A 65 -5.83 8.39 -8.89
C ALA A 65 -5.69 7.04 -9.61
N PRO A 66 -4.93 6.90 -10.72
CA PRO A 66 -4.76 5.59 -11.35
C PRO A 66 -4.14 4.54 -10.42
N GLU A 67 -3.14 4.88 -9.65
CA GLU A 67 -2.49 3.98 -8.70
C GLU A 67 -3.42 3.64 -7.53
N THR A 68 -4.19 4.62 -7.06
CA THR A 68 -5.20 4.41 -6.02
C THR A 68 -6.29 3.44 -6.49
N GLU A 69 -6.77 3.59 -7.72
CA GLU A 69 -7.79 2.68 -8.27
C GLU A 69 -7.25 1.25 -8.45
N LYS A 70 -6.00 1.07 -8.83
CA LYS A 70 -5.36 -0.25 -8.85
C LYS A 70 -5.30 -0.87 -7.46
N LEU A 71 -5.03 -0.07 -6.44
CA LEU A 71 -5.04 -0.53 -5.06
C LEU A 71 -6.46 -0.91 -4.61
N VAL A 72 -7.47 -0.13 -5.00
CA VAL A 72 -8.89 -0.47 -4.76
C VAL A 72 -9.19 -1.84 -5.38
N GLU A 73 -8.85 -2.07 -6.64
CA GLU A 73 -9.07 -3.36 -7.30
C GLU A 73 -8.38 -4.52 -6.58
N ALA A 74 -7.13 -4.31 -6.16
CA ALA A 74 -6.34 -5.34 -5.49
C ALA A 74 -6.89 -5.71 -4.11
N THR A 75 -7.45 -4.75 -3.38
CA THR A 75 -7.91 -4.91 -1.99
C THR A 75 -9.41 -5.15 -1.85
N ASN A 76 -10.19 -4.89 -2.90
CA ASN A 76 -11.65 -4.89 -2.87
C ASN A 76 -12.26 -5.87 -3.85
N ARG A 77 -12.06 -7.18 -3.59
CA ARG A 77 -12.56 -8.25 -4.48
C ARG A 77 -14.08 -8.29 -4.59
N ASP A 78 -14.76 -7.89 -3.53
CA ASP A 78 -16.23 -7.97 -3.44
C ASP A 78 -16.93 -6.71 -3.98
N GLY A 79 -16.17 -5.72 -4.42
CA GLY A 79 -16.73 -4.48 -4.96
C GLY A 79 -17.48 -3.65 -3.90
N ASP A 80 -17.07 -3.70 -2.65
CA ASP A 80 -17.68 -2.96 -1.55
C ASP A 80 -17.37 -1.46 -1.68
N ALA A 81 -18.40 -0.64 -1.82
CA ALA A 81 -18.28 0.81 -1.94
C ALA A 81 -17.60 1.46 -0.72
N LYS A 82 -17.80 0.90 0.47
CA LYS A 82 -17.17 1.40 1.70
C LYS A 82 -15.67 1.16 1.71
N VAL A 83 -15.22 0.01 1.23
CA VAL A 83 -13.79 -0.31 1.11
C VAL A 83 -13.14 0.62 0.07
N ALA A 84 -13.77 0.81 -1.08
CA ALA A 84 -13.28 1.74 -2.09
C ALA A 84 -13.13 3.16 -1.55
N ALA A 85 -14.15 3.65 -0.85
CA ALA A 85 -14.12 4.98 -0.24
C ALA A 85 -13.02 5.10 0.82
N ALA A 86 -12.80 4.07 1.64
CA ALA A 86 -11.76 4.04 2.65
C ALA A 86 -10.35 4.09 2.03
N VAL A 87 -10.11 3.37 0.95
CA VAL A 87 -8.82 3.39 0.24
C VAL A 87 -8.55 4.77 -0.37
N ARG A 88 -9.55 5.40 -0.96
CA ARG A 88 -9.43 6.76 -1.52
C ARG A 88 -9.16 7.79 -0.43
N ALA A 89 -9.86 7.70 0.68
CA ALA A 89 -9.63 8.57 1.85
C ALA A 89 -8.23 8.36 2.44
N ASP A 90 -7.74 7.13 2.51
CA ASP A 90 -6.39 6.81 2.95
C ASP A 90 -5.33 7.43 2.02
N SER A 91 -5.56 7.44 0.71
CA SER A 91 -4.65 8.07 -0.25
C SER A 91 -4.54 9.56 -0.01
N GLU A 92 -5.65 10.26 0.24
CA GLU A 92 -5.64 11.69 0.57
C GLU A 92 -4.93 11.95 1.92
N PHE A 93 -5.20 11.13 2.93
CA PHE A 93 -4.54 11.21 4.23
C PHE A 93 -3.02 11.04 4.11
N ARG A 94 -2.55 10.06 3.34
CA ARG A 94 -1.12 9.84 3.10
C ARG A 94 -0.50 10.94 2.26
N ALA A 95 -1.21 11.46 1.28
CA ALA A 95 -0.77 12.62 0.50
C ALA A 95 -0.48 13.80 1.42
N ARG A 96 -1.36 14.06 2.37
CA ARG A 96 -1.15 15.10 3.39
C ARG A 96 0.14 14.87 4.18
N GLY A 97 0.38 13.64 4.62
CA GLY A 97 1.62 13.27 5.32
C GLY A 97 2.87 13.55 4.49
N TYR A 98 2.87 13.18 3.22
CA TYR A 98 3.99 13.44 2.31
C TYR A 98 4.20 14.93 2.06
N VAL A 99 3.14 15.72 1.94
CA VAL A 99 3.23 17.18 1.80
C VAL A 99 3.84 17.80 3.04
N LEU A 100 3.38 17.41 4.23
CA LEU A 100 3.93 17.89 5.50
C LEU A 100 5.42 17.53 5.64
N LYS A 101 5.78 16.32 5.27
CA LYS A 101 7.16 15.86 5.26
C LYS A 101 8.03 16.69 4.31
N ALA A 102 7.55 16.94 3.09
CA ALA A 102 8.25 17.77 2.10
C ALA A 102 8.46 19.20 2.59
N ARG A 103 7.56 19.70 3.41
CA ARG A 103 7.65 21.03 4.07
C ARG A 103 8.50 21.03 5.35
N GLY A 104 9.05 19.91 5.76
CA GLY A 104 9.79 19.76 7.01
C GLY A 104 8.93 19.87 8.25
N GLN A 105 7.61 19.69 8.15
CA GLN A 105 6.64 19.82 9.25
C GLN A 105 6.30 18.48 9.92
N LEU A 106 6.79 17.38 9.39
CA LEU A 106 6.65 16.05 9.96
C LEU A 106 8.03 15.43 10.15
N ILE A 107 8.26 14.95 11.36
CA ILE A 107 9.48 14.22 11.73
C ILE A 107 9.09 12.75 11.85
N PHE A 108 9.64 11.93 11.01
CA PHE A 108 9.52 10.49 11.10
C PHE A 108 10.83 9.89 11.58
#